data_2c28f8ad26a0552bf73b1929942a32bc
#
_entry.id   2c28f8ad26a0552bf73b1929942a32bc
#
_cell.length_a   1.000
_cell.length_b   1.000
_cell.length_c   1.000
_cell.angle_alpha   90.00
_cell.angle_beta   90.00
_cell.angle_gamma   90.00
#
_symmetry.space_group_name_H-M   'P 1'
#
loop_
_entity.id
_entity.type
_entity.pdbx_description
1 polymer ?
#
loop_
_entity_poly.entity_id
_entity_poly.type
_entity_poly.pdbx_seq_one_letter_code
_entity_poly.pdbx_strand_id
1 'polypeptide(L)'
;MKVSTKGLAMASGILWGVAMLVMGLANLIWASYGQQFLQIMSSVYPGYHATRSVAEVIVGTLYGFVDGLICGAVFTWLYNRFATSAA
;
A
#
# COMPACT_ATOMS: atom_id res chain seq x y z
N MET A 1 -15.14 -10.97 18.38
CA MET A 1 -15.10 -11.56 17.02
C MET A 1 -13.72 -11.36 16.41
N LYS A 2 -13.16 -12.41 15.85
CA LYS A 2 -11.84 -12.34 15.24
C LYS A 2 -11.95 -12.24 13.73
N VAL A 3 -10.91 -11.66 13.13
CA VAL A 3 -10.83 -11.44 11.69
C VAL A 3 -9.69 -12.31 11.14
N SER A 4 -9.88 -12.82 9.93
CA SER A 4 -8.83 -13.61 9.26
C SER A 4 -7.62 -12.73 8.99
N THR A 5 -6.48 -13.06 9.59
CA THR A 5 -5.23 -12.32 9.37
C THR A 5 -4.79 -12.41 7.91
N LYS A 6 -4.84 -13.62 7.34
CA LYS A 6 -4.47 -13.81 5.95
C LYS A 6 -5.39 -13.03 5.02
N GLY A 7 -6.70 -13.11 5.27
CA GLY A 7 -7.69 -12.43 4.43
C GLY A 7 -7.52 -10.93 4.45
N LEU A 8 -7.38 -10.34 5.63
CA LEU A 8 -7.25 -8.89 5.73
C LEU A 8 -5.89 -8.42 5.22
N ALA A 9 -4.83 -9.18 5.46
CA ALA A 9 -3.51 -8.84 4.93
C ALA A 9 -3.54 -8.83 3.39
N MET A 10 -4.13 -9.84 2.77
CA MET A 10 -4.24 -9.90 1.31
C MET A 10 -5.09 -8.75 0.77
N ALA A 11 -6.22 -8.47 1.41
CA ALA A 11 -7.08 -7.37 0.99
C ALA A 11 -6.36 -6.03 1.09
N SER A 12 -5.66 -5.79 2.18
CA SER A 12 -4.91 -4.55 2.38
C SER A 12 -3.76 -4.41 1.38
N GLY A 13 -3.06 -5.51 1.11
CA GLY A 13 -1.96 -5.52 0.15
C GLY A 13 -2.44 -5.22 -1.26
N ILE A 14 -3.52 -5.88 -1.67
CA ILE A 14 -4.10 -5.66 -2.99
C ILE A 14 -4.62 -4.23 -3.11
N LEU A 15 -5.34 -3.76 -2.11
CA LEU A 15 -5.89 -2.41 -2.13
C LEU A 15 -4.79 -1.36 -2.24
N TRP A 16 -3.75 -1.46 -1.42
CA TRP A 16 -2.68 -0.48 -1.41
C TRP A 16 -1.83 -0.58 -2.67
N GLY A 17 -1.56 -1.80 -3.13
CA GLY A 17 -0.83 -2.01 -4.38
C GLY A 17 -1.57 -1.42 -5.57
N VAL A 18 -2.89 -1.65 -5.65
CA VAL A 18 -3.71 -1.08 -6.72
C VAL A 18 -3.76 0.44 -6.60
N ALA A 19 -3.84 0.99 -5.38
CA ALA A 19 -3.82 2.43 -5.18
C ALA A 19 -2.53 3.04 -5.71
N MET A 20 -1.38 2.43 -5.42
CA MET A 20 -0.09 2.90 -5.94
C MET A 20 -0.04 2.78 -7.46
N LEU A 21 -0.55 1.68 -8.01
CA LEU A 21 -0.56 1.48 -9.46
C LEU A 21 -1.41 2.55 -10.16
N VAL A 22 -2.63 2.76 -9.69
CA VAL A 22 -3.54 3.75 -10.28
C VAL A 22 -2.95 5.14 -10.17
N MET A 23 -2.42 5.49 -9.00
CA MET A 23 -1.83 6.80 -8.79
C MET A 23 -0.62 7.02 -9.69
N GLY A 24 0.25 6.00 -9.81
CA GLY A 24 1.41 6.07 -10.68
C GLY A 24 1.05 6.20 -12.15
N LEU A 25 0.08 5.41 -12.62
CA LEU A 25 -0.38 5.48 -14.00
C LEU A 25 -1.02 6.83 -14.29
N ALA A 26 -1.85 7.34 -13.39
CA ALA A 26 -2.47 8.65 -13.55
C ALA A 26 -1.41 9.75 -13.61
N ASN A 27 -0.35 9.64 -12.82
CA ASN A 27 0.73 10.61 -12.83
C ASN A 27 1.52 10.59 -14.14
N LEU A 28 1.58 9.45 -14.84
CA LEU A 28 2.20 9.39 -16.16
C LEU A 28 1.42 10.21 -17.19
N ILE A 29 0.09 10.24 -17.04
CA ILE A 29 -0.78 10.99 -17.94
C ILE A 29 -0.86 12.46 -17.55
N TRP A 30 -1.05 12.73 -16.25
CA TRP A 30 -1.18 14.09 -15.72
C TRP A 30 -0.05 14.34 -14.72
N ALA A 31 0.93 15.13 -15.13
CA ALA A 31 2.19 15.31 -14.36
C ALA A 31 1.96 15.80 -12.92
N SER A 32 0.93 16.62 -12.70
CA SER A 32 0.68 17.17 -11.37
C SER A 32 -0.21 16.25 -10.52
N TYR A 33 -0.85 15.25 -11.12
CA TYR A 33 -1.79 14.41 -10.39
C TYR A 33 -1.03 13.47 -9.44
N GLY A 34 -1.32 13.57 -8.18
CA GLY A 34 -0.72 12.70 -7.18
C GLY A 34 0.76 12.88 -6.96
N GLN A 35 1.38 13.90 -7.56
CA GLN A 35 2.83 14.08 -7.50
C GLN A 35 3.33 14.20 -6.07
N GLN A 36 2.68 14.99 -5.23
CA GLN A 36 3.09 15.16 -3.85
C GLN A 36 2.93 13.87 -3.04
N PHE A 37 1.84 13.12 -3.29
CA PHE A 37 1.64 11.83 -2.65
C PHE A 37 2.77 10.86 -3.01
N LEU A 38 3.11 10.78 -4.29
CA LEU A 38 4.17 9.89 -4.75
C LEU A 38 5.53 10.31 -4.21
N GLN A 39 5.78 11.60 -4.07
CA GLN A 39 7.01 12.10 -3.46
C GLN A 39 7.11 11.71 -1.99
N ILE A 40 6.00 11.78 -1.27
CA ILE A 40 5.97 11.32 0.12
C ILE A 40 6.30 9.83 0.18
N MET A 41 5.70 9.03 -0.69
CA MET A 41 5.97 7.60 -0.72
C MET A 41 7.41 7.30 -1.09
N SER A 42 8.03 8.13 -1.93
CA SER A 42 9.44 7.94 -2.28
C SER A 42 10.35 8.16 -1.07
N SER A 43 9.92 8.92 -0.09
CA SER A 43 10.71 9.09 1.13
C SER A 43 10.57 7.90 2.08
N VAL A 44 9.53 7.07 1.89
CA VAL A 44 9.27 5.90 2.73
C VAL A 44 9.82 4.62 2.10
N TYR A 45 9.76 4.51 0.78
CA TYR A 45 10.13 3.29 0.05
C TYR A 45 11.55 3.43 -0.52
N PRO A 46 12.55 2.78 0.10
CA PRO A 46 13.92 2.86 -0.42
C PRO A 46 14.01 2.38 -1.86
N GLY A 47 14.66 3.16 -2.71
CA GLY A 47 14.83 2.81 -4.12
C GLY A 47 13.67 3.20 -5.01
N TYR A 48 12.55 3.66 -4.45
CA TYR A 48 11.45 4.19 -5.24
C TYR A 48 11.63 5.69 -5.43
N HIS A 49 11.53 6.13 -6.67
CA HIS A 49 11.67 7.54 -7.03
C HIS A 49 10.45 7.99 -7.83
N ALA A 50 9.86 9.12 -7.45
CA ALA A 50 8.66 9.62 -8.12
C ALA A 50 9.04 10.40 -9.39
N THR A 51 9.59 9.70 -10.39
CA THR A 51 10.15 10.31 -11.60
C THR A 51 9.29 10.13 -12.84
N ARG A 52 8.04 9.71 -12.70
CA ARG A 52 7.12 9.53 -13.81
C ARG A 52 7.65 8.59 -14.88
N SER A 53 8.08 7.40 -14.46
CA SER A 53 8.51 6.36 -15.40
C SER A 53 7.71 5.08 -15.12
N VAL A 54 7.54 4.26 -16.17
CA VAL A 54 6.84 2.97 -16.02
C VAL A 54 7.57 2.08 -15.02
N ALA A 55 8.90 2.08 -15.06
CA ALA A 55 9.69 1.29 -14.11
C ALA A 55 9.37 1.68 -12.66
N GLU A 56 9.26 2.98 -12.39
CA GLU A 56 8.96 3.47 -11.04
C GLU A 56 7.52 3.16 -10.63
N VAL A 57 6.59 3.15 -11.58
CA VAL A 57 5.21 2.71 -11.28
C VAL A 57 5.20 1.26 -10.82
N ILE A 58 5.97 0.40 -11.46
CA ILE A 58 6.08 -1.01 -11.07
C ILE A 58 6.71 -1.13 -9.69
N VAL A 59 7.81 -0.43 -9.43
CA VAL A 59 8.48 -0.45 -8.13
C VAL A 59 7.53 0.02 -7.03
N GLY A 60 6.82 1.12 -7.25
CA GLY A 60 5.87 1.64 -6.28
C GLY A 60 4.72 0.69 -6.01
N THR A 61 4.23 0.00 -7.04
CA THR A 61 3.16 -0.98 -6.90
C THR A 61 3.60 -2.16 -6.05
N LEU A 62 4.80 -2.68 -6.29
CA LEU A 62 5.33 -3.79 -5.51
C LEU A 62 5.54 -3.40 -4.05
N TYR A 63 6.09 -2.22 -3.79
CA TYR A 63 6.22 -1.72 -2.43
C TYR A 63 4.86 -1.55 -1.77
N GLY A 64 3.89 -1.02 -2.51
CA GLY A 64 2.55 -0.81 -2.00
C GLY A 64 1.89 -2.13 -1.58
N PHE A 65 2.04 -3.14 -2.41
CA PHE A 65 1.49 -4.46 -2.11
C PHE A 65 2.12 -5.04 -0.83
N VAL A 66 3.45 -5.03 -0.75
CA VAL A 66 4.16 -5.57 0.43
C VAL A 66 3.83 -4.75 1.68
N ASP A 67 3.82 -3.43 1.56
CA ASP A 67 3.48 -2.55 2.68
C ASP A 67 2.06 -2.84 3.18
N GLY A 68 1.10 -2.96 2.27
CA GLY A 68 -0.28 -3.28 2.63
C GLY A 68 -0.41 -4.65 3.28
N LEU A 69 0.34 -5.65 2.79
CA LEU A 69 0.36 -6.98 3.42
C LEU A 69 0.81 -6.90 4.87
N ILE A 70 1.92 -6.22 5.10
CA ILE A 70 2.49 -6.10 6.44
C ILE A 70 1.56 -5.31 7.36
N CYS A 71 1.08 -4.17 6.89
CA CYS A 71 0.18 -3.32 7.68
C CYS A 71 -1.13 -4.04 8.00
N GLY A 72 -1.68 -4.77 7.03
CA GLY A 72 -2.91 -5.53 7.25
C GLY A 72 -2.72 -6.65 8.25
N ALA A 73 -1.58 -7.35 8.17
CA ALA A 73 -1.27 -8.42 9.11
C ALA A 73 -1.09 -7.87 10.53
N VAL A 74 -0.34 -6.79 10.67
CA VAL A 74 -0.13 -6.15 11.98
C VAL A 74 -1.44 -5.63 12.55
N PHE A 75 -2.22 -4.95 11.73
CA PHE A 75 -3.51 -4.41 12.16
C PHE A 75 -4.44 -5.53 12.62
N THR A 76 -4.51 -6.62 11.85
CA THR A 76 -5.39 -7.74 12.19
C THR A 76 -4.94 -8.41 13.48
N TRP A 77 -3.62 -8.56 13.66
CA TRP A 77 -3.10 -9.13 14.89
C TRP A 77 -3.49 -8.28 16.10
N LEU A 78 -3.32 -6.97 15.98
CA LEU A 78 -3.70 -6.05 17.05
C LEU A 78 -5.20 -6.11 17.31
N TYR A 79 -6.00 -6.05 16.26
CA TYR A 79 -7.45 -6.09 16.40
C TYR A 79 -7.91 -7.37 17.10
N ASN A 80 -7.38 -8.52 16.66
CA ASN A 80 -7.80 -9.80 17.21
C ASN A 80 -7.39 -9.93 18.67
N ARG A 81 -6.25 -9.34 19.03
CA ARG A 81 -5.79 -9.37 20.42
C ARG A 81 -6.77 -8.65 21.34
N PHE A 82 -7.34 -7.55 20.90
CA PHE A 82 -8.24 -6.76 21.73
C PHE A 82 -9.70 -7.16 21.55
N ALA A 83 -10.05 -7.80 20.44
CA ALA A 83 -11.43 -8.19 20.16
C ALA A 83 -11.86 -9.45 20.87
N THR A 84 -10.93 -10.30 21.30
CA THR A 84 -11.26 -11.60 21.88
C THR A 84 -12.05 -11.48 23.17
N SER A 85 -11.78 -10.47 23.97
CA SER A 85 -12.47 -10.32 25.25
C SER A 85 -13.90 -9.86 25.08
N ALA A 86 -14.23 -9.27 23.95
CA ALA A 86 -15.58 -8.79 23.67
C ALA A 86 -16.50 -9.90 23.15
N ALA A 87 -15.92 -10.97 22.71
CA ALA A 87 -16.70 -12.11 22.20
C ALA A 87 -17.17 -13.01 23.35
#